data_394004fbba915a491f531d8ed0bd7c65
#
_entry.id   394004fbba915a491f531d8ed0bd7c65
#
_cell.length_a   1.000
_cell.length_b   1.000
_cell.length_c   1.000
_cell.angle_alpha   90.00
_cell.angle_beta   90.00
_cell.angle_gamma   90.00
#
_symmetry.space_group_name_H-M   'P 1'
#
loop_
_entity.id
_entity.type
_entity.pdbx_description
1 polymer ?
#
loop_
_entity_poly.entity_id
_entity_poly.type
_entity_poly.pdbx_seq_one_letter_code
_entity_poly.pdbx_strand_id
1 'polypeptide(L)'
;MSDLKRGMETTKKEFETHQNQVLGQFLAEAGNKVEGLEADAAEAQEAFRKCVTYFGETTKTMPPDTFFPMFDRFIKAYDKAENDLKKWELVQQKKIEKLQAVSGNKFP
;
A
#
# COMPACT_ATOMS: atom_id res chain seq x y z
N MET A 1 -11.73 -6.02 12.97
CA MET A 1 -11.78 -7.43 13.43
C MET A 1 -12.59 -7.63 14.70
N SER A 2 -12.51 -6.76 15.70
CA SER A 2 -13.27 -6.95 16.96
C SER A 2 -14.78 -6.94 16.77
N ASP A 3 -15.31 -6.08 15.91
CA ASP A 3 -16.75 -6.03 15.62
C ASP A 3 -17.22 -7.29 14.89
N LEU A 4 -16.39 -7.81 13.98
CA LEU A 4 -16.67 -9.02 13.24
C LEU A 4 -16.70 -10.24 14.18
N LYS A 5 -15.73 -10.34 15.09
CA LYS A 5 -15.69 -11.38 16.12
C LYS A 5 -16.88 -11.31 17.05
N ARG A 6 -17.27 -10.10 17.46
CA ARG A 6 -18.43 -9.89 18.32
C ARG A 6 -19.72 -10.34 17.62
N GLY A 7 -19.87 -10.02 16.34
CA GLY A 7 -20.98 -10.48 15.53
C GLY A 7 -21.04 -12.00 15.44
N MET A 8 -19.88 -12.64 15.25
CA MET A 8 -19.78 -14.11 15.23
C MET A 8 -20.20 -14.74 16.55
N GLU A 9 -19.78 -14.18 17.68
CA GLU A 9 -20.19 -14.69 18.99
C GLU A 9 -21.68 -14.52 19.23
N THR A 10 -22.25 -13.38 18.85
CA THR A 10 -23.70 -13.14 18.95
C THR A 10 -24.46 -14.16 18.13
N THR A 11 -24.00 -14.45 16.92
CA THR A 11 -24.60 -15.44 16.03
C THR A 11 -24.48 -16.85 16.61
N LYS A 12 -23.35 -17.21 17.23
CA LYS A 12 -23.17 -18.48 17.92
C LYS A 12 -24.17 -18.67 19.05
N LYS A 13 -24.37 -17.63 19.87
CA LYS A 13 -25.34 -17.66 20.97
C LYS A 13 -26.76 -17.84 20.45
N GLU A 14 -27.11 -17.17 19.38
CA GLU A 14 -28.41 -17.32 18.74
C GLU A 14 -28.62 -18.74 18.21
N PHE A 15 -27.61 -19.32 17.59
CA PHE A 15 -27.64 -20.71 17.12
C PHE A 15 -27.82 -21.70 18.27
N GLU A 16 -27.09 -21.51 19.37
CA GLU A 16 -27.18 -22.37 20.56
C GLU A 16 -28.61 -22.34 21.16
N THR A 17 -29.25 -21.16 21.14
CA THR A 17 -30.60 -20.98 21.67
C THR A 17 -31.67 -21.60 20.77
N HIS A 18 -31.59 -21.38 19.46
CA HIS A 18 -32.63 -21.74 18.51
C HIS A 18 -32.28 -22.90 17.58
N GLN A 19 -31.03 -23.31 17.55
CA GLN A 19 -30.52 -24.45 16.73
C GLN A 19 -31.01 -24.39 15.29
N ASN A 20 -30.96 -23.22 14.69
CA ASN A 20 -31.38 -22.98 13.31
C ASN A 20 -30.32 -23.53 12.34
N GLN A 21 -30.73 -24.38 11.42
CA GLN A 21 -29.85 -25.02 10.43
C GLN A 21 -29.15 -23.98 9.53
N VAL A 22 -29.85 -22.90 9.16
CA VAL A 22 -29.27 -21.83 8.34
C VAL A 22 -28.15 -21.13 9.11
N LEU A 23 -28.36 -20.84 10.39
CA LEU A 23 -27.32 -20.24 11.25
C LEU A 23 -26.14 -21.18 11.43
N GLY A 24 -26.40 -22.49 11.55
CA GLY A 24 -25.33 -23.49 11.66
C GLY A 24 -24.43 -23.52 10.43
N GLN A 25 -25.02 -23.52 9.23
CA GLN A 25 -24.26 -23.46 7.98
C GLN A 25 -23.50 -22.14 7.84
N PHE A 26 -24.14 -21.04 8.17
CA PHE A 26 -23.51 -19.71 8.14
C PHE A 26 -22.28 -19.68 9.07
N LEU A 27 -22.42 -20.18 10.30
CA LEU A 27 -21.32 -20.22 11.26
C LEU A 27 -20.15 -21.06 10.77
N ALA A 28 -20.41 -22.18 10.14
CA ALA A 28 -19.35 -23.04 9.62
C ALA A 28 -18.57 -22.35 8.50
N GLU A 29 -19.26 -21.72 7.56
CA GLU A 29 -18.64 -21.03 6.42
C GLU A 29 -17.98 -19.72 6.84
N ALA A 30 -18.69 -18.91 7.61
CA ALA A 30 -18.18 -17.60 8.04
C ALA A 30 -17.03 -17.74 9.03
N GLY A 31 -17.05 -18.77 9.88
CA GLY A 31 -15.96 -19.04 10.81
C GLY A 31 -14.63 -19.24 10.10
N ASN A 32 -14.63 -20.03 9.02
CA ASN A 32 -13.41 -20.24 8.23
C ASN A 32 -12.93 -18.95 7.57
N LYS A 33 -13.85 -18.15 7.06
CA LYS A 33 -13.50 -16.86 6.44
C LYS A 33 -12.92 -15.87 7.45
N VAL A 34 -13.50 -15.82 8.66
CA VAL A 34 -13.02 -14.96 9.74
C VAL A 34 -11.62 -15.37 10.19
N GLU A 35 -11.36 -16.67 10.34
CA GLU A 35 -10.02 -17.19 10.67
C GLU A 35 -9.00 -16.80 9.60
N GLY A 36 -9.36 -16.93 8.32
CA GLY A 36 -8.52 -16.50 7.21
C GLY A 36 -8.21 -15.00 7.26
N LEU A 37 -9.22 -14.17 7.53
CA LEU A 37 -9.04 -12.72 7.67
C LEU A 37 -8.16 -12.35 8.86
N GLU A 38 -8.29 -13.06 9.98
CA GLU A 38 -7.42 -12.86 11.14
C GLU A 38 -5.96 -13.16 10.81
N ALA A 39 -5.72 -14.27 10.13
CA ALA A 39 -4.38 -14.66 9.70
C ALA A 39 -3.79 -13.62 8.74
N ASP A 40 -4.57 -13.15 7.77
CA ASP A 40 -4.15 -12.12 6.81
C ASP A 40 -3.85 -10.80 7.51
N ALA A 41 -4.70 -10.40 8.46
CA ALA A 41 -4.48 -9.17 9.23
C ALA A 41 -3.21 -9.24 10.06
N ALA A 42 -2.95 -10.38 10.71
CA ALA A 42 -1.73 -10.58 11.50
C ALA A 42 -0.48 -10.53 10.60
N GLU A 43 -0.54 -11.17 9.43
CA GLU A 43 0.55 -11.14 8.45
C GLU A 43 0.81 -9.72 7.96
N ALA A 44 -0.24 -8.98 7.64
CA ALA A 44 -0.13 -7.58 7.19
C ALA A 44 0.48 -6.69 8.28
N GLN A 45 0.07 -6.86 9.53
CA GLN A 45 0.62 -6.10 10.66
C GLN A 45 2.11 -6.40 10.85
N GLU A 46 2.51 -7.66 10.73
CA GLU A 46 3.91 -8.03 10.86
C GLU A 46 4.75 -7.51 9.69
N ALA A 47 4.23 -7.58 8.49
CA ALA A 47 4.89 -7.01 7.31
C ALA A 47 5.08 -5.50 7.47
N PHE A 48 4.07 -4.80 7.95
CA PHE A 48 4.15 -3.36 8.22
C PHE A 48 5.17 -3.05 9.31
N ARG A 49 5.17 -3.83 10.41
CA ARG A 49 6.15 -3.66 11.48
C ARG A 49 7.58 -3.79 10.97
N LYS A 50 7.84 -4.79 10.16
CA LYS A 50 9.17 -4.98 9.54
C LYS A 50 9.54 -3.82 8.63
N CYS A 51 8.58 -3.33 7.87
CA CYS A 51 8.79 -2.21 6.95
C CYS A 51 9.17 -0.93 7.69
N VAL A 52 8.42 -0.54 8.71
CA VAL A 52 8.72 0.68 9.47
C VAL A 52 10.02 0.53 10.27
N THR A 53 10.31 -0.65 10.76
CA THR A 53 11.57 -0.93 11.45
C THR A 53 12.76 -0.76 10.50
N TYR A 54 12.62 -1.20 9.27
CA TYR A 54 13.64 -1.01 8.23
C TYR A 54 13.98 0.48 8.06
N PHE A 55 12.99 1.36 8.15
CA PHE A 55 13.19 2.81 8.05
C PHE A 55 13.54 3.48 9.38
N GLY A 56 13.82 2.70 10.43
CA GLY A 56 14.24 3.23 11.72
C GLY A 56 13.11 3.72 12.61
N GLU A 57 11.87 3.36 12.29
CA GLU A 57 10.69 3.78 13.02
C GLU A 57 10.03 2.62 13.76
N THR A 58 9.04 2.93 14.61
CA THR A 58 8.20 1.95 15.28
C THR A 58 6.75 2.13 14.85
N THR A 59 5.92 1.09 15.08
CA THR A 59 4.49 1.18 14.77
C THR A 59 3.77 2.23 15.64
N LYS A 60 4.32 2.58 16.79
CA LYS A 60 3.77 3.64 17.66
C LYS A 60 4.08 5.03 17.14
N THR A 61 5.32 5.25 16.67
CA THR A 61 5.76 6.55 16.15
C THR A 61 5.32 6.79 14.73
N MET A 62 5.11 5.71 13.97
CA MET A 62 4.75 5.78 12.55
C MET A 62 3.63 4.78 12.25
N PRO A 63 2.37 5.08 12.64
CA PRO A 63 1.24 4.21 12.30
C PRO A 63 0.94 4.24 10.80
N PRO A 64 0.19 3.25 10.27
CA PRO A 64 -0.08 3.15 8.82
C PRO A 64 -0.69 4.40 8.20
N ASP A 65 -1.60 5.06 8.90
CA ASP A 65 -2.26 6.27 8.41
C ASP A 65 -1.33 7.48 8.29
N THR A 66 -0.18 7.43 8.95
CA THR A 66 0.87 8.44 8.84
C THR A 66 1.96 8.00 7.87
N PHE A 67 2.35 6.73 7.91
CA PHE A 67 3.45 6.18 7.11
C PHE A 67 3.12 6.15 5.62
N PHE A 68 1.97 5.60 5.23
CA PHE A 68 1.63 5.45 3.82
C PHE A 68 1.46 6.78 3.08
N PRO A 69 0.76 7.79 3.63
CA PRO A 69 0.70 9.09 2.95
C PRO A 69 2.05 9.76 2.77
N MET A 70 2.96 9.63 3.74
CA MET A 70 4.31 10.17 3.64
C MET A 70 5.11 9.47 2.55
N PHE A 71 4.99 8.15 2.46
CA PHE A 71 5.66 7.36 1.44
C PHE A 71 5.11 7.66 0.05
N ASP A 72 3.79 7.83 -0.06
CA ASP A 72 3.13 8.21 -1.32
C ASP A 72 3.63 9.57 -1.82
N ARG A 73 3.75 10.55 -0.92
CA ARG A 73 4.31 11.86 -1.27
C ARG A 73 5.75 11.76 -1.74
N PHE A 74 6.54 10.93 -1.08
CA PHE A 74 7.94 10.71 -1.47
C PHE A 74 8.03 10.10 -2.87
N ILE A 75 7.25 9.07 -3.16
CA ILE A 75 7.23 8.42 -4.47
C ILE A 75 6.83 9.42 -5.57
N LYS A 76 5.79 10.20 -5.34
CA LYS A 76 5.33 11.21 -6.28
C LYS A 76 6.38 12.30 -6.53
N ALA A 77 7.05 12.75 -5.47
CA ALA A 77 8.13 13.73 -5.60
C ALA A 77 9.33 13.15 -6.36
N TYR A 78 9.65 11.90 -6.13
CA TYR A 78 10.72 11.20 -6.83
C TYR A 78 10.41 11.07 -8.33
N ASP A 79 9.20 10.62 -8.66
CA ASP A 79 8.77 10.49 -10.05
C ASP A 79 8.79 11.84 -10.77
N LYS A 80 8.34 12.88 -10.09
CA LYS A 80 8.39 14.25 -10.64
C LYS A 80 9.82 14.69 -10.92
N ALA A 81 10.71 14.47 -9.96
CA ALA A 81 12.12 14.83 -10.11
C ALA A 81 12.78 14.08 -11.27
N GLU A 82 12.47 12.79 -11.41
CA GLU A 82 12.97 11.97 -12.52
C GLU A 82 12.48 12.49 -13.86
N ASN A 83 11.19 12.82 -13.96
CA ASN A 83 10.60 13.38 -15.17
C ASN A 83 11.18 14.76 -15.50
N ASP A 84 11.39 15.60 -14.49
CA ASP A 84 11.98 16.92 -14.67
C ASP A 84 13.43 16.80 -15.17
N LEU A 85 14.18 15.83 -14.65
CA LEU A 85 15.54 15.55 -15.10
C LEU A 85 15.57 15.09 -16.56
N LYS A 86 14.68 14.21 -16.94
CA LYS A 86 14.55 13.75 -18.34
C LYS A 86 14.24 14.91 -19.28
N LYS A 87 13.34 15.82 -18.90
CA LYS A 87 13.02 17.01 -19.67
C LYS A 87 14.23 17.95 -19.80
N TRP A 88 14.95 18.14 -18.71
CA TRP A 88 16.16 18.94 -18.71
C TRP A 88 17.22 18.37 -19.65
N GLU A 89 17.47 17.06 -19.56
CA GLU A 89 18.40 16.36 -20.45
C GLU A 89 18.01 16.53 -21.92
N LEU A 90 16.72 16.42 -22.22
CA LEU A 90 16.21 16.60 -23.59
C LEU A 90 16.46 18.01 -24.10
N VAL A 91 16.26 19.03 -23.25
CA VAL A 91 16.53 20.43 -23.58
C VAL A 91 18.02 20.63 -23.84
N GLN A 92 18.90 20.05 -23.01
CA GLN A 92 20.34 20.15 -23.20
C GLN A 92 20.77 19.46 -24.49
N GLN A 93 20.20 18.30 -24.80
CA GLN A 93 20.48 17.57 -26.03
C GLN A 93 20.10 18.39 -27.27
N LYS A 94 18.94 19.02 -27.26
CA LYS A 94 18.49 19.89 -28.35
C LYS A 94 19.39 21.11 -28.51
N LYS A 95 19.89 21.70 -27.43
CA LYS A 95 20.85 22.80 -27.48
C LYS A 95 22.16 22.38 -28.12
N ILE A 96 22.67 21.20 -27.76
CA ILE A 96 23.89 20.64 -28.34
C ILE A 96 23.72 20.40 -29.81
N GLU A 97 22.60 19.82 -30.25
CA GLU A 97 22.27 19.57 -31.64
C GLU A 97 22.21 20.87 -32.45
N LYS A 98 21.59 21.91 -31.91
CA LYS A 98 21.55 23.23 -32.54
C LYS A 98 22.94 23.84 -32.69
N LEU A 99 23.78 23.74 -31.69
CA LEU A 99 25.16 24.25 -31.76
C LEU A 99 25.98 23.50 -32.80
N GLN A 100 25.82 22.19 -32.86
CA GLN A 100 26.50 21.36 -33.88
C GLN A 100 26.03 21.70 -35.28
N ALA A 101 24.72 21.91 -35.47
CA ALA A 101 24.16 22.29 -36.77
C ALA A 101 24.68 23.66 -37.20
N VAL A 102 24.76 24.63 -36.30
CA VAL A 102 25.30 25.96 -36.59
C VAL A 102 26.77 25.86 -36.93
N SER A 103 27.54 25.07 -36.20
CA SER A 103 28.99 24.87 -36.47
C SER A 103 29.19 24.19 -37.84
N GLY A 104 28.36 23.18 -38.14
CA GLY A 104 28.41 22.50 -39.44
C GLY A 104 28.07 23.39 -40.63
N ASN A 105 27.19 24.37 -40.47
CA ASN A 105 26.82 25.32 -41.47
C ASN A 105 27.86 26.43 -41.68
N LYS A 106 28.65 26.72 -40.67
CA LYS A 106 29.71 27.75 -40.68
C LYS A 106 30.92 27.32 -41.48
N PHE A 107 31.17 26.07 -41.59
CA PHE A 107 32.35 25.51 -42.28
C PHE A 107 31.86 24.65 -43.44
N PRO A 108 31.86 25.15 -44.65
CA PRO A 108 31.45 24.41 -45.84
C PRO A 108 32.34 23.22 -46.14
#